data_ef6d330f476b39dff96f2917b93e366d
#
_entry.id   ef6d330f476b39dff96f2917b93e366d
#
_cell.length_a   1.000
_cell.length_b   1.000
_cell.length_c   1.000
_cell.angle_alpha   90.00
_cell.angle_beta   90.00
_cell.angle_gamma   90.00
#
_symmetry.space_group_name_H-M   'P 1'
#
loop_
_entity.id
_entity.type
_entity.pdbx_description
1 polymer ?
#
loop_
_entity_poly.entity_id
_entity_poly.type
_entity_poly.pdbx_seq_one_letter_code
_entity_poly.pdbx_strand_id
1 'polypeptide(L)'
;MTRVQELYPDSKIILREVGLRDGLQLVKTFPSTEAKQRWIRDEYAAGVRHFEVGSFLPAKTFPQFADVRDIIGTVASLPGAYGIALTLNERGVNEALASGVAEVASVVSATEEHSQANANRSRESAIANVRRLCELRDASAHKPVVNSAISMALGCSIVGQVDPNEVLRLTEKLFEAGVDMVAIADTVGYAGPKQVGELTAAAVKIAGTKPICIHLHDTRGMGIANASAALDAGARVLDGSLGGLGGCPFAPGATGNVVFEDLVFLCESKGFKTGIDIEKLIAVRGILKSEMPDEALYGGLARAGLPGGAARAA
;
A
#
# COMPACT_ATOMS: atom_id res chain seq x y z
N MET A 1 13.99 -20.24 -4.17
CA MET A 1 13.13 -19.17 -3.63
C MET A 1 12.82 -18.24 -4.78
N THR A 2 11.56 -17.98 -5.06
CA THR A 2 11.17 -17.01 -6.09
C THR A 2 11.37 -15.57 -5.58
N ARG A 3 11.42 -14.58 -6.49
CA ARG A 3 11.57 -13.17 -6.10
C ARG A 3 10.42 -12.72 -5.18
N VAL A 4 9.20 -13.18 -5.42
CA VAL A 4 8.07 -12.86 -4.54
C VAL A 4 8.24 -13.47 -3.14
N GLN A 5 8.76 -14.69 -3.02
CA GLN A 5 9.02 -15.31 -1.71
C GLN A 5 10.18 -14.65 -0.95
N GLU A 6 11.09 -14.00 -1.65
CA GLU A 6 12.14 -13.19 -1.04
C GLU A 6 11.55 -11.93 -0.38
N LEU A 7 10.69 -11.20 -1.11
CA LEU A 7 10.08 -9.97 -0.62
C LEU A 7 8.95 -10.27 0.39
N TYR A 8 8.18 -11.31 0.15
CA TYR A 8 6.95 -11.67 0.87
C TYR A 8 7.01 -13.13 1.34
N PRO A 9 7.85 -13.46 2.34
CA PRO A 9 7.92 -14.81 2.86
C PRO A 9 6.64 -15.18 3.63
N ASP A 10 6.07 -16.36 3.35
CA ASP A 10 4.79 -16.84 3.92
C ASP A 10 4.78 -16.91 5.46
N SER A 11 5.96 -17.04 6.08
CA SER A 11 6.10 -17.16 7.52
C SER A 11 6.08 -15.83 8.27
N LYS A 12 6.02 -14.69 7.57
CA LYS A 12 6.12 -13.36 8.18
C LYS A 12 4.90 -12.51 7.91
N ILE A 13 4.59 -11.63 8.84
CA ILE A 13 3.75 -10.47 8.59
C ILE A 13 4.60 -9.40 7.90
N ILE A 14 4.10 -8.83 6.84
CA ILE A 14 4.73 -7.74 6.09
C ILE A 14 3.82 -6.52 6.14
N LEU A 15 4.35 -5.44 6.67
CA LEU A 15 3.69 -4.14 6.69
C LEU A 15 4.41 -3.23 5.71
N ARG A 16 3.65 -2.62 4.78
CA ARG A 16 4.18 -1.72 3.77
C ARG A 16 3.81 -0.28 4.12
N GLU A 17 4.81 0.57 4.17
CA GLU A 17 4.63 2.02 4.36
C GLU A 17 4.27 2.65 3.01
N VAL A 18 3.05 3.18 2.89
CA VAL A 18 2.56 3.77 1.63
C VAL A 18 2.48 5.31 1.67
N GLY A 19 2.97 5.93 2.73
CA GLY A 19 2.91 7.37 2.94
C GLY A 19 3.56 8.18 1.84
N LEU A 20 4.73 7.76 1.36
CA LEU A 20 5.48 8.45 0.30
C LEU A 20 4.80 8.41 -1.08
N ARG A 21 3.84 7.51 -1.31
CA ARG A 21 3.04 7.47 -2.54
C ARG A 21 1.58 7.81 -2.27
N ASP A 22 0.83 6.92 -1.61
CA ASP A 22 -0.60 7.12 -1.39
C ASP A 22 -0.85 8.29 -0.44
N GLY A 23 -0.05 8.35 0.62
CA GLY A 23 -0.08 9.44 1.58
C GLY A 23 0.14 10.82 0.95
N LEU A 24 1.11 10.93 0.03
CA LEU A 24 1.44 12.20 -0.63
C LEU A 24 0.60 12.49 -1.87
N GLN A 25 -0.29 11.58 -2.30
CA GLN A 25 -0.98 11.74 -3.58
C GLN A 25 -1.86 12.98 -3.67
N LEU A 26 -2.49 13.40 -2.57
CA LEU A 26 -3.47 14.49 -2.54
C LEU A 26 -3.03 15.69 -1.70
N VAL A 27 -1.84 15.66 -1.11
CA VAL A 27 -1.35 16.77 -0.30
C VAL A 27 -1.08 18.01 -1.15
N LYS A 28 -1.29 19.18 -0.58
CA LYS A 28 -1.00 20.46 -1.24
C LYS A 28 0.46 20.86 -1.10
N THR A 29 1.03 20.60 0.06
CA THR A 29 2.45 20.79 0.36
C THR A 29 3.07 19.42 0.58
N PHE A 30 4.23 19.17 0.00
CA PHE A 30 4.92 17.88 0.12
C PHE A 30 6.38 18.07 0.51
N PRO A 31 7.00 17.06 1.16
CA PRO A 31 8.37 17.15 1.64
C PRO A 31 9.37 17.28 0.49
N SER A 32 10.48 17.97 0.76
CA SER A 32 11.64 17.97 -0.15
C SER A 32 12.18 16.56 -0.37
N THR A 33 12.98 16.37 -1.42
CA THR A 33 13.63 15.08 -1.70
C THR A 33 14.48 14.63 -0.51
N GLU A 34 15.25 15.54 0.09
CA GLU A 34 16.07 15.28 1.26
C GLU A 34 15.23 14.85 2.47
N ALA A 35 14.08 15.48 2.68
CA ALA A 35 13.17 15.13 3.76
C ALA A 35 12.54 13.75 3.56
N LYS A 36 12.14 13.39 2.33
CA LYS A 36 11.67 12.03 1.99
C LYS A 36 12.76 10.99 2.20
N GLN A 37 13.99 11.28 1.79
CA GLN A 37 15.13 10.40 2.00
C GLN A 37 15.42 10.19 3.49
N ARG A 38 15.31 11.24 4.31
CA ARG A 38 15.44 11.15 5.77
C ARG A 38 14.30 10.33 6.34
N TRP A 39 13.06 10.56 5.92
CA TRP A 39 11.90 9.76 6.32
C TRP A 39 12.16 8.26 6.12
N ILE A 40 12.57 7.84 4.93
CA ILE A 40 12.90 6.44 4.63
C ILE A 40 14.01 5.92 5.56
N ARG A 41 15.10 6.68 5.76
CA ARG A 41 16.21 6.21 6.60
C ARG A 41 15.80 6.05 8.06
N ASP A 42 14.99 6.96 8.57
CA ASP A 42 14.52 6.92 9.96
C ASP A 42 13.53 5.77 10.17
N GLU A 43 12.60 5.54 9.24
CA GLU A 43 11.72 4.37 9.28
C GLU A 43 12.47 3.06 9.08
N TYR A 44 13.46 3.02 8.20
CA TYR A 44 14.34 1.85 8.07
C TYR A 44 15.08 1.56 9.38
N ALA A 45 15.58 2.58 10.08
CA ALA A 45 16.19 2.46 11.39
C ALA A 45 15.19 2.02 12.47
N ALA A 46 13.91 2.33 12.30
CA ALA A 46 12.83 1.80 13.13
C ALA A 46 12.45 0.35 12.79
N GLY A 47 12.93 -0.21 11.68
CA GLY A 47 12.65 -1.61 11.29
C GLY A 47 11.76 -1.78 10.05
N VAL A 48 11.24 -0.72 9.46
CA VAL A 48 10.45 -0.79 8.22
C VAL A 48 11.32 -1.26 7.05
N ARG A 49 10.76 -2.10 6.17
CA ARG A 49 11.51 -2.69 5.05
C ARG A 49 10.81 -2.54 3.70
N HIS A 50 9.50 -2.28 3.65
CA HIS A 50 8.73 -2.15 2.42
C HIS A 50 8.16 -0.75 2.32
N PHE A 51 8.51 -0.03 1.25
CA PHE A 51 8.17 1.38 1.06
C PHE A 51 7.52 1.60 -0.31
N GLU A 52 6.30 2.10 -0.36
CA GLU A 52 5.74 2.60 -1.61
C GLU A 52 6.28 4.01 -1.88
N VAL A 53 7.29 4.10 -2.73
CA VAL A 53 8.20 5.26 -2.85
C VAL A 53 7.72 6.38 -3.76
N GLY A 54 6.62 6.15 -4.51
CA GLY A 54 6.08 7.13 -5.46
C GLY A 54 5.47 6.47 -6.68
N SER A 55 5.30 7.25 -7.74
CA SER A 55 4.72 6.78 -8.99
C SER A 55 5.43 7.36 -10.21
N PHE A 56 5.42 6.60 -11.31
CA PHE A 56 5.89 7.05 -12.63
C PHE A 56 4.78 7.77 -13.39
N LEU A 57 4.13 8.72 -12.72
CA LEU A 57 3.15 9.63 -13.31
C LEU A 57 3.84 10.91 -13.82
N PRO A 58 3.20 11.67 -14.73
CA PRO A 58 3.80 12.90 -15.23
C PRO A 58 4.06 13.90 -14.11
N ALA A 59 5.30 14.32 -13.93
CA ALA A 59 5.70 15.29 -12.90
C ALA A 59 4.98 16.64 -13.00
N LYS A 60 4.51 17.02 -14.20
CA LYS A 60 3.68 18.22 -14.39
C LYS A 60 2.37 18.17 -13.62
N THR A 61 1.77 16.97 -13.51
CA THR A 61 0.48 16.75 -12.81
C THR A 61 0.69 16.32 -11.36
N PHE A 62 1.77 15.58 -11.11
CA PHE A 62 2.12 15.01 -9.81
C PHE A 62 3.56 15.38 -9.44
N PRO A 63 3.82 16.68 -9.14
CA PRO A 63 5.17 17.16 -8.84
C PRO A 63 5.77 16.51 -7.59
N GLN A 64 4.95 16.03 -6.66
CA GLN A 64 5.38 15.31 -5.46
C GLN A 64 6.11 13.97 -5.77
N PHE A 65 6.04 13.46 -7.01
CA PHE A 65 6.73 12.23 -7.44
C PHE A 65 7.82 12.49 -8.48
N ALA A 66 8.18 13.76 -8.71
CA ALA A 66 9.22 14.11 -9.69
C ALA A 66 10.58 13.47 -9.36
N ASP A 67 10.83 13.21 -8.08
CA ASP A 67 12.06 12.66 -7.50
C ASP A 67 12.00 11.12 -7.29
N VAL A 68 11.01 10.41 -7.84
CA VAL A 68 10.79 8.97 -7.59
C VAL A 68 12.05 8.12 -7.80
N ARG A 69 12.92 8.48 -8.75
CA ARG A 69 14.17 7.75 -9.02
C ARG A 69 15.19 7.91 -7.90
N ASP A 70 15.32 9.11 -7.33
CA ASP A 70 16.20 9.39 -6.20
C ASP A 70 15.73 8.64 -4.95
N ILE A 71 14.39 8.58 -4.77
CA ILE A 71 13.77 7.85 -3.66
C ILE A 71 13.96 6.34 -3.82
N ILE A 72 13.79 5.78 -5.03
CA ILE A 72 14.13 4.37 -5.34
C ILE A 72 15.59 4.09 -5.01
N GLY A 73 16.52 4.96 -5.43
CA GLY A 73 17.96 4.84 -5.16
C GLY A 73 18.26 4.84 -3.65
N THR A 74 17.53 5.65 -2.88
CA THR A 74 17.67 5.68 -1.43
C THR A 74 17.28 4.34 -0.82
N VAL A 75 16.11 3.78 -1.15
CA VAL A 75 15.69 2.47 -0.63
C VAL A 75 16.64 1.36 -1.08
N ALA A 76 17.08 1.37 -2.34
CA ALA A 76 18.00 0.37 -2.88
C ALA A 76 19.37 0.38 -2.19
N SER A 77 19.78 1.50 -1.58
CA SER A 77 21.02 1.59 -0.79
C SER A 77 20.92 0.97 0.61
N LEU A 78 19.72 0.59 1.06
CA LEU A 78 19.45 0.06 2.40
C LEU A 78 19.30 -1.46 2.34
N PRO A 79 20.18 -2.24 2.97
CA PRO A 79 20.14 -3.70 2.91
C PRO A 79 18.80 -4.29 3.38
N GLY A 80 18.18 -5.13 2.53
CA GLY A 80 16.91 -5.78 2.84
C GLY A 80 15.69 -4.85 2.85
N ALA A 81 15.83 -3.62 2.32
CA ALA A 81 14.69 -2.74 2.05
C ALA A 81 14.23 -2.87 0.59
N TYR A 82 12.93 -2.73 0.36
CA TYR A 82 12.28 -2.92 -0.93
C TYR A 82 11.41 -1.73 -1.28
N GLY A 83 11.69 -1.12 -2.42
CA GLY A 83 10.89 -0.03 -2.98
C GLY A 83 9.78 -0.57 -3.87
N ILE A 84 8.60 0.03 -3.77
CA ILE A 84 7.42 -0.24 -4.58
C ILE A 84 7.08 1.05 -5.33
N ALA A 85 6.84 0.99 -6.65
CA ALA A 85 6.45 2.17 -7.42
C ALA A 85 5.21 1.90 -8.28
N LEU A 86 4.27 2.84 -8.27
CA LEU A 86 3.03 2.75 -9.03
C LEU A 86 3.26 3.15 -10.50
N THR A 87 2.63 2.39 -11.41
CA THR A 87 2.56 2.69 -12.84
C THR A 87 1.13 2.56 -13.36
N LEU A 88 0.73 3.41 -14.31
CA LEU A 88 -0.61 3.38 -14.90
C LEU A 88 -0.62 3.19 -16.42
N ASN A 89 0.54 3.15 -17.07
CA ASN A 89 0.65 3.01 -18.52
C ASN A 89 2.02 2.41 -18.90
N GLU A 90 2.16 1.99 -20.16
CA GLU A 90 3.37 1.31 -20.66
C GLU A 90 4.63 2.19 -20.56
N ARG A 91 4.51 3.51 -20.73
CA ARG A 91 5.66 4.41 -20.52
C ARG A 91 6.16 4.33 -19.08
N GLY A 92 5.26 4.48 -18.09
CA GLY A 92 5.61 4.37 -16.68
C GLY A 92 6.18 2.99 -16.32
N VAL A 93 5.64 1.92 -16.92
CA VAL A 93 6.17 0.56 -16.79
C VAL A 93 7.63 0.48 -17.25
N ASN A 94 7.94 0.96 -18.44
CA ASN A 94 9.30 0.93 -18.97
C ASN A 94 10.27 1.77 -18.09
N GLU A 95 9.81 2.91 -17.61
CA GLU A 95 10.57 3.74 -16.69
C GLU A 95 10.82 3.05 -15.32
N ALA A 96 9.82 2.35 -14.78
CA ALA A 96 9.95 1.58 -13.56
C ALA A 96 10.92 0.40 -13.73
N LEU A 97 10.78 -0.37 -14.80
CA LEU A 97 11.68 -1.50 -15.11
C LEU A 97 13.14 -1.05 -15.26
N ALA A 98 13.37 0.14 -15.83
CA ALA A 98 14.71 0.72 -15.97
C ALA A 98 15.26 1.32 -14.66
N SER A 99 14.43 1.55 -13.64
CA SER A 99 14.85 2.19 -12.39
C SER A 99 15.49 1.23 -11.38
N GLY A 100 15.31 -0.09 -11.56
CA GLY A 100 15.76 -1.09 -10.59
C GLY A 100 14.86 -1.23 -9.37
N VAL A 101 13.63 -0.68 -9.39
CA VAL A 101 12.67 -0.82 -8.29
C VAL A 101 12.35 -2.29 -8.02
N ALA A 102 12.20 -2.68 -6.76
CA ALA A 102 12.01 -4.08 -6.37
C ALA A 102 10.60 -4.61 -6.73
N GLU A 103 9.61 -3.72 -6.73
CA GLU A 103 8.23 -4.06 -7.06
C GLU A 103 7.58 -2.96 -7.90
N VAL A 104 6.82 -3.37 -8.93
CA VAL A 104 5.99 -2.48 -9.75
C VAL A 104 4.54 -2.73 -9.41
N ALA A 105 3.86 -1.67 -8.95
CA ALA A 105 2.44 -1.68 -8.67
C ALA A 105 1.63 -1.17 -9.86
N SER A 106 0.45 -1.75 -10.04
CA SER A 106 -0.58 -1.31 -10.97
C SER A 106 -1.94 -1.32 -10.27
N VAL A 107 -2.96 -0.76 -10.92
CA VAL A 107 -4.31 -0.71 -10.35
C VAL A 107 -5.37 -1.00 -11.41
N VAL A 108 -6.37 -1.79 -11.02
CA VAL A 108 -7.64 -1.95 -11.75
C VAL A 108 -8.80 -1.58 -10.82
N SER A 109 -9.92 -1.15 -11.38
CA SER A 109 -11.10 -0.82 -10.58
C SER A 109 -12.05 -2.02 -10.47
N ALA A 110 -12.69 -2.18 -9.33
CA ALA A 110 -13.73 -3.19 -9.15
C ALA A 110 -14.97 -2.93 -10.00
N THR A 111 -15.25 -1.66 -10.34
CA THR A 111 -16.43 -1.27 -11.12
C THR A 111 -16.05 -0.60 -12.44
N GLU A 112 -16.87 -0.77 -13.47
CA GLU A 112 -16.63 -0.18 -14.79
C GLU A 112 -16.73 1.34 -14.71
N GLU A 113 -17.72 1.85 -13.97
CA GLU A 113 -17.97 3.28 -13.81
C GLU A 113 -16.76 4.01 -13.20
N HIS A 114 -16.18 3.41 -12.15
CA HIS A 114 -14.97 3.99 -11.55
C HIS A 114 -13.76 3.85 -12.48
N SER A 115 -13.63 2.75 -13.23
CA SER A 115 -12.55 2.57 -14.21
C SER A 115 -12.59 3.67 -15.28
N GLN A 116 -13.77 3.98 -15.79
CA GLN A 116 -13.95 5.05 -16.77
C GLN A 116 -13.66 6.43 -16.15
N ALA A 117 -14.21 6.71 -14.97
CA ALA A 117 -14.04 8.01 -14.32
C ALA A 117 -12.57 8.28 -13.90
N ASN A 118 -11.88 7.27 -13.38
CA ASN A 118 -10.53 7.42 -12.80
C ASN A 118 -9.41 7.32 -13.85
N ALA A 119 -9.56 6.43 -14.83
CA ALA A 119 -8.47 6.09 -15.76
C ALA A 119 -8.87 6.24 -17.24
N ASN A 120 -10.10 6.67 -17.53
CA ASN A 120 -10.67 6.80 -18.87
C ASN A 120 -10.49 5.52 -19.71
N ARG A 121 -10.72 4.35 -19.11
CA ARG A 121 -10.58 3.04 -19.77
C ARG A 121 -11.52 2.01 -19.16
N SER A 122 -11.87 0.98 -19.93
CA SER A 122 -12.62 -0.16 -19.45
C SER A 122 -11.77 -1.03 -18.51
N ARG A 123 -12.42 -1.77 -17.63
CA ARG A 123 -11.74 -2.76 -16.78
C ARG A 123 -11.00 -3.82 -17.58
N GLU A 124 -11.56 -4.25 -18.72
CA GLU A 124 -10.90 -5.19 -19.62
C GLU A 124 -9.59 -4.62 -20.18
N SER A 125 -9.61 -3.37 -20.63
CA SER A 125 -8.39 -2.66 -21.07
C SER A 125 -7.39 -2.49 -19.92
N ALA A 126 -7.86 -2.25 -18.69
CA ALA A 126 -6.97 -2.17 -17.53
C ALA A 126 -6.27 -3.51 -17.25
N ILE A 127 -7.00 -4.64 -17.30
CA ILE A 127 -6.43 -5.98 -17.15
C ILE A 127 -5.45 -6.31 -18.29
N ALA A 128 -5.77 -5.90 -19.53
CA ALA A 128 -4.84 -6.07 -20.67
C ALA A 128 -3.52 -5.31 -20.45
N ASN A 129 -3.58 -4.10 -19.87
CA ASN A 129 -2.38 -3.36 -19.49
C ASN A 129 -1.57 -4.05 -18.39
N VAL A 130 -2.24 -4.70 -17.43
CA VAL A 130 -1.55 -5.49 -16.40
C VAL A 130 -0.84 -6.70 -17.03
N ARG A 131 -1.49 -7.40 -17.96
CA ARG A 131 -0.85 -8.50 -18.72
C ARG A 131 0.37 -7.99 -19.49
N ARG A 132 0.24 -6.84 -20.15
CA ARG A 132 1.36 -6.20 -20.86
C ARG A 132 2.51 -5.84 -19.94
N LEU A 133 2.22 -5.33 -18.74
CA LEU A 133 3.22 -5.10 -17.69
C LEU A 133 3.99 -6.40 -17.36
N CYS A 134 3.26 -7.51 -17.14
CA CYS A 134 3.89 -8.79 -16.81
C CYS A 134 4.76 -9.30 -17.96
N GLU A 135 4.33 -9.17 -19.21
CA GLU A 135 5.13 -9.51 -20.40
C GLU A 135 6.43 -8.71 -20.48
N LEU A 136 6.35 -7.38 -20.25
CA LEU A 136 7.52 -6.51 -20.25
C LEU A 136 8.48 -6.85 -19.09
N ARG A 137 7.95 -7.13 -17.88
CA ARG A 137 8.72 -7.60 -16.74
C ARG A 137 9.47 -8.89 -17.08
N ASP A 138 8.78 -9.87 -17.69
CA ASP A 138 9.37 -11.18 -18.01
C ASP A 138 10.47 -11.08 -19.07
N ALA A 139 10.36 -10.10 -19.99
CA ALA A 139 11.37 -9.80 -21.00
C ALA A 139 12.54 -8.96 -20.46
N SER A 140 12.40 -8.34 -19.27
CA SER A 140 13.43 -7.49 -18.71
C SER A 140 14.53 -8.29 -17.99
N ALA A 141 15.75 -7.74 -17.93
CA ALA A 141 16.85 -8.31 -17.15
C ALA A 141 16.58 -8.22 -15.65
N HIS A 142 16.03 -7.10 -15.20
CA HIS A 142 15.54 -6.89 -13.85
C HIS A 142 14.07 -7.31 -13.79
N LYS A 143 13.79 -8.36 -13.04
CA LYS A 143 12.44 -8.95 -12.91
C LYS A 143 11.84 -8.56 -11.56
N PRO A 144 11.30 -7.33 -11.40
CA PRO A 144 10.65 -6.93 -10.16
C PRO A 144 9.40 -7.78 -9.90
N VAL A 145 8.96 -7.82 -8.65
CA VAL A 145 7.63 -8.32 -8.31
C VAL A 145 6.58 -7.43 -8.97
N VAL A 146 5.51 -8.01 -9.48
CA VAL A 146 4.36 -7.27 -10.02
C VAL A 146 3.16 -7.45 -9.10
N ASN A 147 2.66 -6.34 -8.60
CA ASN A 147 1.46 -6.24 -7.80
C ASN A 147 0.36 -5.51 -8.58
N SER A 148 -0.87 -5.98 -8.49
CA SER A 148 -2.03 -5.22 -9.00
C SER A 148 -3.09 -5.06 -7.91
N ALA A 149 -3.43 -3.80 -7.61
CA ALA A 149 -4.48 -3.49 -6.66
C ALA A 149 -5.85 -3.46 -7.35
N ILE A 150 -6.87 -3.99 -6.67
CA ILE A 150 -8.28 -3.82 -7.03
C ILE A 150 -8.83 -2.68 -6.19
N SER A 151 -8.89 -1.48 -6.76
CA SER A 151 -9.49 -0.31 -6.10
C SER A 151 -11.01 -0.43 -6.04
N MET A 152 -11.64 0.22 -5.06
CA MET A 152 -13.10 0.14 -4.81
C MET A 152 -13.62 -1.28 -4.57
N ALA A 153 -12.78 -2.19 -4.11
CA ALA A 153 -13.14 -3.61 -3.96
C ALA A 153 -14.21 -3.87 -2.90
N LEU A 154 -14.26 -3.04 -1.88
CA LEU A 154 -15.12 -3.21 -0.72
C LEU A 154 -16.28 -2.19 -0.68
N GLY A 155 -16.41 -1.40 -1.73
CA GLY A 155 -17.42 -0.38 -1.92
C GLY A 155 -16.92 0.70 -2.86
N CYS A 156 -17.81 1.25 -3.67
CA CYS A 156 -17.49 2.23 -4.71
C CYS A 156 -18.22 3.55 -4.46
N SER A 157 -17.51 4.68 -4.56
CA SER A 157 -18.08 6.01 -4.39
C SER A 157 -19.10 6.39 -5.47
N ILE A 158 -19.12 5.67 -6.61
CA ILE A 158 -20.00 5.96 -7.74
C ILE A 158 -21.24 5.04 -7.70
N VAL A 159 -21.03 3.72 -7.57
CA VAL A 159 -22.13 2.74 -7.66
C VAL A 159 -22.58 2.19 -6.31
N GLY A 160 -21.89 2.53 -5.22
CA GLY A 160 -22.21 2.06 -3.87
C GLY A 160 -21.67 0.65 -3.61
N GLN A 161 -22.56 -0.34 -3.51
CA GLN A 161 -22.17 -1.71 -3.22
C GLN A 161 -21.44 -2.37 -4.40
N VAL A 162 -20.45 -3.20 -4.07
CA VAL A 162 -19.69 -4.01 -5.03
C VAL A 162 -19.91 -5.48 -4.70
N ASP A 163 -20.25 -6.27 -5.71
CA ASP A 163 -20.41 -7.73 -5.56
C ASP A 163 -19.04 -8.36 -5.21
N PRO A 164 -18.92 -9.06 -4.06
CA PRO A 164 -17.69 -9.75 -3.70
C PRO A 164 -17.23 -10.77 -4.76
N ASN A 165 -18.17 -11.44 -5.43
CA ASN A 165 -17.83 -12.40 -6.47
C ASN A 165 -17.12 -11.75 -7.67
N GLU A 166 -17.47 -10.50 -7.98
CA GLU A 166 -16.78 -9.76 -9.03
C GLU A 166 -15.32 -9.44 -8.64
N VAL A 167 -15.08 -9.10 -7.37
CA VAL A 167 -13.72 -8.88 -6.84
C VAL A 167 -12.90 -10.18 -6.89
N LEU A 168 -13.50 -11.31 -6.53
CA LEU A 168 -12.85 -12.61 -6.59
C LEU A 168 -12.52 -13.00 -8.05
N ARG A 169 -13.46 -12.78 -8.97
CA ARG A 169 -13.24 -12.98 -10.41
C ARG A 169 -12.11 -12.10 -10.97
N LEU A 170 -12.02 -10.84 -10.51
CA LEU A 170 -10.90 -9.97 -10.87
C LEU A 170 -9.59 -10.46 -10.30
N THR A 171 -9.59 -10.96 -9.06
CA THR A 171 -8.41 -11.56 -8.43
C THR A 171 -7.87 -12.73 -9.26
N GLU A 172 -8.74 -13.65 -9.71
CA GLU A 172 -8.36 -14.75 -10.60
C GLU A 172 -7.76 -14.23 -11.91
N LYS A 173 -8.46 -13.30 -12.60
CA LYS A 173 -8.00 -12.72 -13.86
C LYS A 173 -6.65 -12.00 -13.75
N LEU A 174 -6.38 -11.35 -12.63
CA LEU A 174 -5.08 -10.71 -12.40
C LEU A 174 -3.97 -11.74 -12.21
N PHE A 175 -4.21 -12.82 -11.48
CA PHE A 175 -3.25 -13.93 -11.40
C PHE A 175 -3.03 -14.62 -12.75
N GLU A 176 -4.08 -14.81 -13.57
CA GLU A 176 -3.97 -15.29 -14.95
C GLU A 176 -3.20 -14.33 -15.87
N ALA A 177 -3.26 -13.03 -15.60
CA ALA A 177 -2.47 -12.01 -16.30
C ALA A 177 -0.97 -12.05 -15.94
N GLY A 178 -0.58 -12.78 -14.88
CA GLY A 178 0.80 -13.01 -14.51
C GLY A 178 1.32 -12.20 -13.33
N VAL A 179 0.44 -11.55 -12.56
CA VAL A 179 0.88 -10.83 -11.35
C VAL A 179 1.34 -11.80 -10.26
N ASP A 180 2.27 -11.33 -9.44
CA ASP A 180 2.81 -12.09 -8.31
C ASP A 180 1.97 -11.89 -7.05
N MET A 181 1.29 -10.74 -6.90
CA MET A 181 0.46 -10.38 -5.76
C MET A 181 -0.77 -9.61 -6.22
N VAL A 182 -1.89 -9.77 -5.53
CA VAL A 182 -3.09 -8.92 -5.68
C VAL A 182 -3.33 -8.17 -4.38
N ALA A 183 -3.58 -6.87 -4.48
CA ALA A 183 -4.03 -6.06 -3.36
C ALA A 183 -5.54 -5.79 -3.45
N ILE A 184 -6.25 -5.95 -2.34
CA ILE A 184 -7.68 -5.65 -2.22
C ILE A 184 -7.81 -4.36 -1.42
N ALA A 185 -8.42 -3.32 -2.03
CA ALA A 185 -8.45 -1.98 -1.45
C ALA A 185 -9.87 -1.53 -1.05
N ASP A 186 -10.00 -1.14 0.21
CA ASP A 186 -11.12 -0.32 0.70
C ASP A 186 -10.81 1.16 0.48
N THR A 187 -10.81 1.58 -0.77
CA THR A 187 -10.35 2.91 -1.23
C THR A 187 -11.08 4.08 -0.58
N VAL A 188 -12.31 3.86 -0.12
CA VAL A 188 -13.16 4.92 0.44
C VAL A 188 -13.59 4.64 1.88
N GLY A 189 -13.05 3.57 2.50
CA GLY A 189 -13.34 3.21 3.87
C GLY A 189 -14.82 2.89 4.10
N TYR A 190 -15.44 2.12 3.21
CA TYR A 190 -16.87 1.74 3.31
C TYR A 190 -17.10 0.42 4.04
N ALA A 191 -16.08 -0.43 4.11
CA ALA A 191 -16.21 -1.77 4.63
C ALA A 191 -16.29 -1.85 6.16
N GLY A 192 -16.96 -2.89 6.63
CA GLY A 192 -16.88 -3.35 8.01
C GLY A 192 -16.11 -4.67 8.13
N PRO A 193 -15.71 -5.07 9.37
CA PRO A 193 -14.84 -6.22 9.60
C PRO A 193 -15.37 -7.55 9.05
N LYS A 194 -16.68 -7.78 9.07
CA LYS A 194 -17.27 -8.99 8.50
C LYS A 194 -17.00 -9.09 7.00
N GLN A 195 -17.27 -8.03 6.24
CA GLN A 195 -17.08 -8.00 4.79
C GLN A 195 -15.59 -8.19 4.44
N VAL A 196 -14.70 -7.48 5.15
CA VAL A 196 -13.24 -7.60 4.94
C VAL A 196 -12.76 -9.02 5.22
N GLY A 197 -13.18 -9.62 6.34
CA GLY A 197 -12.78 -10.98 6.70
C GLY A 197 -13.25 -12.02 5.68
N GLU A 198 -14.53 -11.99 5.28
CA GLU A 198 -15.08 -12.92 4.30
C GLU A 198 -14.40 -12.82 2.94
N LEU A 199 -14.22 -11.60 2.42
CA LEU A 199 -13.56 -11.38 1.13
C LEU A 199 -12.08 -11.78 1.18
N THR A 200 -11.38 -11.44 2.26
CA THR A 200 -9.97 -11.80 2.46
C THR A 200 -9.79 -13.33 2.47
N ALA A 201 -10.60 -14.05 3.25
CA ALA A 201 -10.51 -15.52 3.32
C ALA A 201 -10.72 -16.18 1.96
N ALA A 202 -11.69 -15.69 1.17
CA ALA A 202 -11.95 -16.20 -0.17
C ALA A 202 -10.81 -15.88 -1.13
N ALA A 203 -10.26 -14.65 -1.09
CA ALA A 203 -9.15 -14.25 -1.93
C ALA A 203 -7.84 -15.01 -1.61
N VAL A 204 -7.53 -15.22 -0.33
CA VAL A 204 -6.38 -16.03 0.11
C VAL A 204 -6.50 -17.47 -0.41
N LYS A 205 -7.71 -18.04 -0.40
CA LYS A 205 -7.95 -19.38 -0.95
C LYS A 205 -7.69 -19.43 -2.46
N ILE A 206 -8.12 -18.42 -3.22
CA ILE A 206 -7.86 -18.30 -4.67
C ILE A 206 -6.35 -18.14 -4.94
N ALA A 207 -5.68 -17.31 -4.16
CA ALA A 207 -4.27 -17.01 -4.36
C ALA A 207 -3.34 -18.23 -4.11
N GLY A 208 -3.75 -19.17 -3.26
CA GLY A 208 -2.94 -20.32 -2.88
C GLY A 208 -1.65 -19.92 -2.17
N THR A 209 -0.51 -20.01 -2.82
CA THR A 209 0.80 -19.63 -2.27
C THR A 209 1.21 -18.19 -2.62
N LYS A 210 0.43 -17.48 -3.43
CA LYS A 210 0.70 -16.09 -3.75
C LYS A 210 0.18 -15.17 -2.65
N PRO A 211 0.86 -14.05 -2.33
CA PRO A 211 0.37 -13.13 -1.31
C PRO A 211 -0.88 -12.37 -1.76
N ILE A 212 -1.77 -12.12 -0.81
CA ILE A 212 -2.84 -11.12 -0.88
C ILE A 212 -2.46 -9.98 0.05
N CYS A 213 -2.44 -8.77 -0.48
CA CYS A 213 -2.29 -7.55 0.29
C CYS A 213 -3.66 -6.95 0.61
N ILE A 214 -3.81 -6.41 1.80
CA ILE A 214 -5.02 -5.68 2.20
C ILE A 214 -4.65 -4.22 2.44
N HIS A 215 -5.26 -3.35 1.63
CA HIS A 215 -5.10 -1.91 1.70
C HIS A 215 -6.40 -1.27 2.20
N LEU A 216 -6.34 -0.57 3.31
CA LEU A 216 -7.51 -0.06 4.00
C LEU A 216 -7.41 1.45 4.23
N HIS A 217 -8.54 2.14 4.02
CA HIS A 217 -8.72 3.51 4.49
C HIS A 217 -9.53 3.53 5.78
N ASP A 218 -9.17 4.45 6.68
CA ASP A 218 -9.78 4.63 7.99
C ASP A 218 -10.80 5.78 8.03
N THR A 219 -11.33 6.13 6.87
CA THR A 219 -12.25 7.27 6.67
C THR A 219 -13.43 7.30 7.67
N ARG A 220 -13.88 6.14 8.16
CA ARG A 220 -14.97 5.99 9.13
C ARG A 220 -14.55 5.31 10.43
N GLY A 221 -13.25 5.26 10.72
CA GLY A 221 -12.73 4.69 11.96
C GLY A 221 -12.81 3.17 12.04
N MET A 222 -12.98 2.48 10.91
CA MET A 222 -13.05 1.00 10.85
C MET A 222 -11.74 0.36 10.43
N GLY A 223 -10.73 1.13 10.04
CA GLY A 223 -9.52 0.61 9.43
C GLY A 223 -8.78 -0.42 10.28
N ILE A 224 -8.56 -0.16 11.56
CA ILE A 224 -7.89 -1.11 12.48
C ILE A 224 -8.74 -2.35 12.75
N ALA A 225 -10.06 -2.21 12.90
CA ALA A 225 -10.95 -3.36 13.05
C ALA A 225 -10.97 -4.23 11.78
N ASN A 226 -10.96 -3.60 10.61
CA ASN A 226 -10.87 -4.27 9.31
C ASN A 226 -9.52 -4.98 9.13
N ALA A 227 -8.41 -4.35 9.52
CA ALA A 227 -7.08 -4.96 9.51
C ALA A 227 -7.03 -6.20 10.42
N SER A 228 -7.62 -6.13 11.62
CA SER A 228 -7.74 -7.29 12.51
C SER A 228 -8.49 -8.45 11.85
N ALA A 229 -9.64 -8.17 11.23
CA ALA A 229 -10.43 -9.19 10.54
C ALA A 229 -9.68 -9.80 9.34
N ALA A 230 -8.93 -8.99 8.59
CA ALA A 230 -8.10 -9.46 7.49
C ALA A 230 -6.98 -10.41 7.97
N LEU A 231 -6.31 -10.07 9.08
CA LEU A 231 -5.28 -10.91 9.71
C LEU A 231 -5.85 -12.26 10.16
N ASP A 232 -7.04 -12.26 10.79
CA ASP A 232 -7.73 -13.48 11.22
C ASP A 232 -8.15 -14.33 10.03
N ALA A 233 -8.47 -13.70 8.89
CA ALA A 233 -8.81 -14.36 7.62
C ALA A 233 -7.60 -14.86 6.82
N GLY A 234 -6.38 -14.67 7.31
CA GLY A 234 -5.17 -15.22 6.70
C GLY A 234 -4.33 -14.23 5.90
N ALA A 235 -4.69 -12.94 5.82
CA ALA A 235 -3.80 -11.95 5.22
C ALA A 235 -2.47 -11.84 5.99
N ARG A 236 -1.37 -11.63 5.25
CA ARG A 236 -0.03 -11.45 5.82
C ARG A 236 0.70 -10.23 5.25
N VAL A 237 0.08 -9.52 4.31
CA VAL A 237 0.59 -8.25 3.76
C VAL A 237 -0.47 -7.19 3.96
N LEU A 238 -0.14 -6.10 4.64
CA LEU A 238 -1.04 -4.97 4.87
C LEU A 238 -0.32 -3.64 4.61
N ASP A 239 -1.08 -2.67 4.14
CA ASP A 239 -0.65 -1.30 3.90
C ASP A 239 -1.07 -0.38 5.04
N GLY A 240 -0.23 0.60 5.33
CA GLY A 240 -0.55 1.71 6.22
C GLY A 240 0.32 2.91 5.88
N SER A 241 -0.06 4.07 6.36
CA SER A 241 0.70 5.31 6.17
C SER A 241 1.05 5.93 7.50
N LEU A 242 2.27 6.43 7.63
CA LEU A 242 2.74 7.16 8.81
C LEU A 242 1.75 8.29 9.15
N GLY A 243 1.24 8.26 10.38
CA GLY A 243 0.24 9.22 10.83
C GLY A 243 -1.10 9.17 10.12
N GLY A 244 -1.39 8.13 9.31
CA GLY A 244 -2.62 8.03 8.54
C GLY A 244 -2.71 9.05 7.40
N LEU A 245 -1.55 9.50 6.90
CA LEU A 245 -1.46 10.45 5.80
C LEU A 245 -2.14 9.90 4.54
N GLY A 246 -2.73 10.78 3.72
CA GLY A 246 -3.39 10.41 2.47
C GLY A 246 -4.90 10.53 2.53
N GLY A 247 -5.41 11.71 2.90
CA GLY A 247 -6.83 12.00 3.03
C GLY A 247 -7.71 11.46 1.91
N CYS A 248 -8.99 11.31 2.18
CA CYS A 248 -9.97 10.83 1.20
C CYS A 248 -10.58 12.02 0.44
N PRO A 249 -10.45 12.10 -0.90
CA PRO A 249 -11.03 13.21 -1.66
C PRO A 249 -12.57 13.25 -1.57
N PHE A 250 -13.19 12.12 -1.21
CA PHE A 250 -14.64 11.98 -1.05
C PHE A 250 -15.14 12.26 0.39
N ALA A 251 -14.22 12.52 1.33
CA ALA A 251 -14.53 12.84 2.71
C ALA A 251 -13.48 13.82 3.27
N PRO A 252 -13.59 15.13 2.94
CA PRO A 252 -12.65 16.14 3.42
C PRO A 252 -12.57 16.15 4.95
N GLY A 253 -11.34 16.11 5.50
CA GLY A 253 -11.08 16.08 6.95
C GLY A 253 -11.19 14.70 7.61
N ALA A 254 -11.47 13.65 6.84
CA ALA A 254 -11.39 12.28 7.33
C ALA A 254 -9.97 11.74 7.24
N THR A 255 -9.63 10.79 8.12
CA THR A 255 -8.41 9.98 8.05
C THR A 255 -8.36 9.29 6.68
N GLY A 256 -7.18 9.24 6.07
CA GLY A 256 -6.96 8.52 4.82
C GLY A 256 -6.61 7.06 5.06
N ASN A 257 -5.36 6.70 4.81
CA ASN A 257 -4.86 5.36 5.08
C ASN A 257 -4.97 4.98 6.55
N VAL A 258 -5.03 3.68 6.84
CA VAL A 258 -4.81 3.18 8.19
C VAL A 258 -3.48 3.71 8.72
N VAL A 259 -3.49 4.18 9.96
CA VAL A 259 -2.29 4.69 10.63
C VAL A 259 -1.28 3.56 10.80
N PHE A 260 -0.09 3.73 10.24
CA PHE A 260 0.93 2.68 10.20
C PHE A 260 1.37 2.26 11.59
N GLU A 261 1.58 3.20 12.51
CA GLU A 261 1.97 2.94 13.88
C GLU A 261 0.91 2.14 14.66
N ASP A 262 -0.37 2.47 14.46
CA ASP A 262 -1.49 1.75 15.08
C ASP A 262 -1.62 0.34 14.47
N LEU A 263 -1.32 0.18 13.17
CA LEU A 263 -1.30 -1.11 12.49
C LEU A 263 -0.15 -2.00 13.00
N VAL A 264 1.05 -1.45 13.22
CA VAL A 264 2.17 -2.15 13.85
C VAL A 264 1.77 -2.64 15.24
N PHE A 265 1.18 -1.75 16.06
CA PHE A 265 0.72 -2.11 17.40
C PHE A 265 -0.37 -3.20 17.40
N LEU A 266 -1.32 -3.14 16.46
CA LEU A 266 -2.30 -4.20 16.27
C LEU A 266 -1.62 -5.55 16.00
N CYS A 267 -0.67 -5.60 15.08
CA CYS A 267 0.03 -6.83 14.72
C CYS A 267 0.78 -7.42 15.91
N GLU A 268 1.55 -6.60 16.64
CA GLU A 268 2.26 -7.04 17.85
C GLU A 268 1.27 -7.54 18.93
N SER A 269 0.15 -6.84 19.12
CA SER A 269 -0.92 -7.23 20.06
C SER A 269 -1.57 -8.56 19.71
N LYS A 270 -1.59 -8.93 18.41
CA LYS A 270 -2.07 -10.23 17.92
C LYS A 270 -0.98 -11.31 17.93
N GLY A 271 0.23 -11.01 18.43
CA GLY A 271 1.34 -11.95 18.55
C GLY A 271 2.18 -12.11 17.28
N PHE A 272 1.98 -11.27 16.25
CA PHE A 272 2.89 -11.23 15.12
C PHE A 272 4.15 -10.44 15.48
N LYS A 273 5.29 -10.89 14.99
CA LYS A 273 6.57 -10.18 15.14
C LYS A 273 6.82 -9.31 13.91
N THR A 274 6.60 -8.02 14.02
CA THR A 274 6.82 -7.07 12.90
C THR A 274 8.30 -6.72 12.76
N GLY A 275 9.04 -6.71 13.87
CA GLY A 275 10.42 -6.24 13.92
C GLY A 275 10.54 -4.72 13.84
N ILE A 276 9.45 -3.99 14.06
CA ILE A 276 9.39 -2.53 13.99
C ILE A 276 9.35 -1.94 15.40
N ASP A 277 10.27 -1.02 15.67
CA ASP A 277 10.33 -0.23 16.90
C ASP A 277 9.32 0.93 16.81
N ILE A 278 8.22 0.81 17.52
CA ILE A 278 7.09 1.76 17.45
C ILE A 278 7.49 3.14 17.97
N GLU A 279 8.33 3.24 19.00
CA GLU A 279 8.76 4.53 19.55
C GLU A 279 9.59 5.31 18.54
N LYS A 280 10.53 4.65 17.85
CA LYS A 280 11.29 5.25 16.76
C LYS A 280 10.39 5.61 15.60
N LEU A 281 9.43 4.74 15.23
CA LEU A 281 8.49 5.02 14.16
C LEU A 281 7.64 6.28 14.46
N ILE A 282 7.10 6.41 15.67
CA ILE A 282 6.36 7.61 16.08
C ILE A 282 7.23 8.88 15.99
N ALA A 283 8.53 8.79 16.31
CA ALA A 283 9.44 9.93 16.22
C ALA A 283 9.58 10.47 14.79
N VAL A 284 9.47 9.61 13.76
CA VAL A 284 9.54 10.00 12.34
C VAL A 284 8.45 11.01 11.97
N ARG A 285 7.31 11.01 12.65
CA ARG A 285 6.23 12.00 12.46
C ARG A 285 6.71 13.45 12.58
N GLY A 286 7.83 13.68 13.26
CA GLY A 286 8.47 15.00 13.35
C GLY A 286 8.83 15.58 11.97
N ILE A 287 9.20 14.73 11.00
CA ILE A 287 9.47 15.14 9.61
C ILE A 287 8.19 15.66 8.98
N LEU A 288 7.08 14.90 9.08
CA LEU A 288 5.80 15.31 8.49
C LEU A 288 5.30 16.63 9.08
N LYS A 289 5.38 16.79 10.38
CA LYS A 289 4.99 18.04 11.07
C LYS A 289 5.82 19.25 10.63
N SER A 290 7.10 19.03 10.36
CA SER A 290 8.00 20.09 9.90
C SER A 290 7.76 20.49 8.44
N GLU A 291 7.60 19.50 7.57
CA GLU A 291 7.52 19.69 6.12
C GLU A 291 6.09 19.98 5.63
N MET A 292 5.09 19.49 6.38
CA MET A 292 3.67 19.58 6.03
C MET A 292 2.86 19.97 7.28
N PRO A 293 3.07 21.17 7.86
CA PRO A 293 2.45 21.57 9.13
C PRO A 293 0.92 21.64 9.08
N ASP A 294 0.35 21.84 7.89
CA ASP A 294 -1.09 21.94 7.68
C ASP A 294 -1.78 20.58 7.46
N GLU A 295 -1.01 19.51 7.28
CA GLU A 295 -1.57 18.17 7.10
C GLU A 295 -1.90 17.52 8.45
N ALA A 296 -3.14 17.04 8.58
CA ALA A 296 -3.59 16.36 9.78
C ALA A 296 -2.91 15.00 9.93
N LEU A 297 -2.34 14.72 11.10
CA LEU A 297 -1.80 13.43 11.45
C LEU A 297 -2.64 12.77 12.54
N TYR A 298 -3.06 11.55 12.29
CA TYR A 298 -3.94 10.75 13.12
C TYR A 298 -3.15 9.71 13.93
N GLY A 299 -3.84 8.86 14.66
CA GLY A 299 -3.27 7.74 15.39
C GLY A 299 -3.61 7.76 16.88
N GLY A 300 -4.14 6.64 17.35
CA GLY A 300 -4.44 6.43 18.76
C GLY A 300 -3.17 6.32 19.59
N LEU A 301 -2.22 5.56 19.10
CA LEU A 301 -0.97 5.30 19.80
C LEU A 301 -0.08 6.53 19.93
N ALA A 302 0.05 7.32 18.86
CA ALA A 302 0.84 8.56 18.91
C ALA A 302 0.27 9.62 19.86
N ARG A 303 -1.04 9.57 20.13
CA ARG A 303 -1.74 10.46 21.06
C ARG A 303 -1.67 9.96 22.51
N ALA A 304 -1.88 8.66 22.72
CA ALA A 304 -1.98 8.06 24.06
C ALA A 304 -0.64 7.56 24.61
N GLY A 305 0.34 7.33 23.76
CA GLY A 305 1.58 6.64 24.11
C GLY A 305 1.43 5.11 24.17
N LEU A 306 2.55 4.41 24.29
CA LEU A 306 2.55 2.98 24.52
C LEU A 306 2.06 2.65 25.94
N PRO A 307 1.36 1.51 26.13
CA PRO A 307 0.95 1.06 27.46
C PRO A 307 2.16 0.96 28.39
N GLY A 308 2.10 1.58 29.55
CA GLY A 308 3.17 1.52 30.56
C GLY A 308 3.39 0.08 31.03
N GLY A 309 4.63 -0.41 30.95
CA GLY A 309 5.04 -1.71 31.46
C GLY A 309 4.85 -2.92 30.53
N ALA A 310 4.18 -2.80 29.35
CA ALA A 310 3.97 -3.92 28.44
C ALA A 310 5.04 -4.05 27.32
N ALA A 311 5.89 -3.07 27.14
CA ALA A 311 6.79 -2.96 25.98
C ALA A 311 8.17 -3.64 26.15
N ARG A 312 8.36 -4.49 27.14
CA ARG A 312 9.64 -5.19 27.34
C ARG A 312 9.44 -6.67 27.63
N ALA A 313 8.72 -7.37 26.79
CA ALA A 313 8.89 -8.80 26.62
C ALA A 313 9.83 -9.00 25.44
N ALA A 314 11.06 -9.38 25.75
CA ALA A 314 12.18 -9.59 24.86
C ALA A 314 11.92 -10.64 23.79
#